data_fe36f56fc8f0e78f95c8c675c707455e
#
_entry.id   fe36f56fc8f0e78f95c8c675c707455e
#
_cell.length_a   1.000
_cell.length_b   1.000
_cell.length_c   1.000
_cell.angle_alpha   90.00
_cell.angle_beta   90.00
_cell.angle_gamma   90.00
#
_symmetry.space_group_name_H-M   'P 1'
#
loop_
_entity.id
_entity.type
_entity.pdbx_description
1 polymer ?
#
loop_
_entity_poly.entity_id
_entity_poly.type
_entity_poly.pdbx_seq_one_letter_code
_entity_poly.pdbx_strand_id
1 'polypeptide(L)'
;MESETASAPFGAAGESVGYLIQPGTREAFGFGDAAFSVQMIDRKLANGIIIANHYSRRIYLASTLHLGVFIGPDLVGVLQYGFAMNPASADSVVAGTLMNEYLELNRMWLAEAAPRNSESRALAYSIRLIRRARPAVKWIQSFADERCGLFGTVYQAAGFTFHGEHVGRFWELDGEFYHDSLMTNSKTANSPRASHLRANRDRAVMRRLRQFRYLRFLQQRFAKGCRHPVRPFPKPDYGGLC
;
A
#
# COMPACT_ATOMS: atom_id res chain seq x y z
N MET A 1 -14.38 -24.03 -24.06
CA MET A 1 -14.48 -22.83 -23.20
C MET A 1 -13.08 -22.27 -23.09
N GLU A 2 -12.77 -21.37 -24.04
CA GLU A 2 -11.42 -20.79 -24.20
C GLU A 2 -11.21 -19.73 -23.13
N SER A 3 -10.08 -19.83 -22.41
CA SER A 3 -9.62 -18.83 -21.46
C SER A 3 -9.05 -17.64 -22.25
N GLU A 4 -9.78 -16.54 -22.29
CA GLU A 4 -9.26 -15.26 -22.75
C GLU A 4 -8.13 -14.80 -21.81
N THR A 5 -6.91 -15.10 -22.20
CA THR A 5 -5.71 -14.47 -21.62
C THR A 5 -5.67 -13.04 -22.13
N ALA A 6 -5.92 -12.08 -21.24
CA ALA A 6 -5.71 -10.66 -21.51
C ALA A 6 -4.21 -10.44 -21.81
N SER A 7 -3.85 -10.43 -23.09
CA SER A 7 -2.53 -10.03 -23.55
C SER A 7 -2.39 -8.52 -23.37
N ALA A 8 -1.43 -8.10 -22.54
CA ALA A 8 -1.04 -6.70 -22.45
C ALA A 8 -0.44 -6.27 -23.81
N PRO A 9 -0.78 -5.07 -24.34
CA PRO A 9 -0.18 -4.58 -25.57
C PRO A 9 1.30 -4.21 -25.32
N PHE A 10 2.19 -4.98 -25.90
CA PHE A 10 3.63 -4.74 -25.82
C PHE A 10 4.04 -3.55 -26.70
N GLY A 11 4.70 -2.57 -26.11
CA GLY A 11 5.55 -1.62 -26.84
C GLY A 11 6.85 -2.30 -27.29
N ALA A 12 7.40 -1.87 -28.45
CA ALA A 12 8.60 -2.43 -29.03
C ALA A 12 9.83 -2.27 -28.09
N ALA A 13 10.73 -3.24 -28.12
CA ALA A 13 12.00 -3.19 -27.37
C ALA A 13 12.82 -1.95 -27.78
N GLY A 14 13.04 -1.03 -26.81
CA GLY A 14 13.81 0.19 -27.02
C GLY A 14 13.14 1.49 -26.57
N GLU A 15 11.90 1.44 -26.08
CA GLU A 15 11.21 2.62 -25.58
C GLU A 15 11.80 3.09 -24.24
N SER A 16 12.03 4.41 -24.15
CA SER A 16 12.46 5.05 -22.90
C SER A 16 11.36 4.97 -21.83
N VAL A 17 11.75 4.88 -20.55
CA VAL A 17 10.82 4.92 -19.41
C VAL A 17 9.89 6.12 -19.52
N GLY A 18 8.57 5.87 -19.57
CA GLY A 18 7.56 6.89 -19.77
C GLY A 18 6.14 6.48 -19.37
N TYR A 19 5.18 7.33 -19.72
CA TYR A 19 3.78 7.00 -19.52
C TYR A 19 3.28 6.05 -20.60
N LEU A 20 2.61 4.99 -20.19
CA LEU A 20 1.88 4.10 -21.08
C LEU A 20 0.49 4.70 -21.29
N ILE A 21 0.21 5.11 -22.53
CA ILE A 21 -1.01 5.83 -22.89
C ILE A 21 -1.98 4.87 -23.59
N GLN A 22 -3.24 4.93 -23.22
CA GLN A 22 -4.28 4.12 -23.88
C GLN A 22 -4.43 4.55 -25.34
N PRO A 23 -4.41 3.60 -26.31
CA PRO A 23 -4.52 3.90 -27.73
C PRO A 23 -5.73 4.79 -28.04
N GLY A 24 -5.52 5.83 -28.85
CA GLY A 24 -6.57 6.78 -29.23
C GLY A 24 -6.98 7.79 -28.16
N THR A 25 -6.31 7.83 -27.01
CA THR A 25 -6.62 8.75 -25.92
C THR A 25 -5.37 9.50 -25.42
N ARG A 26 -5.57 10.34 -24.37
CA ARG A 26 -4.47 10.97 -23.61
C ARG A 26 -4.37 10.39 -22.20
N GLU A 27 -5.09 9.32 -21.93
CA GLU A 27 -5.18 8.73 -20.59
C GLU A 27 -4.01 7.79 -20.34
N ALA A 28 -3.26 8.06 -19.27
CA ALA A 28 -2.19 7.18 -18.84
C ALA A 28 -2.78 6.01 -18.04
N PHE A 29 -2.54 4.79 -18.50
CA PHE A 29 -2.91 3.57 -17.79
C PHE A 29 -1.71 2.93 -17.06
N GLY A 30 -0.49 3.38 -17.33
CA GLY A 30 0.73 2.85 -16.72
C GLY A 30 1.89 3.84 -16.79
N PHE A 31 3.01 3.43 -16.18
CA PHE A 31 4.30 4.08 -16.24
C PHE A 31 5.43 3.05 -16.22
N GLY A 32 6.40 3.19 -17.10
CA GLY A 32 7.56 2.30 -17.22
C GLY A 32 8.02 2.14 -18.66
N ASP A 33 8.61 0.99 -18.93
CA ASP A 33 9.05 0.52 -20.23
C ASP A 33 8.72 -0.97 -20.40
N ALA A 34 9.18 -1.59 -21.48
CA ALA A 34 8.97 -3.02 -21.75
C ALA A 34 9.66 -3.93 -20.71
N ALA A 35 10.74 -3.47 -20.06
CA ALA A 35 11.47 -4.27 -19.09
C ALA A 35 10.85 -4.20 -17.68
N PHE A 36 10.30 -3.04 -17.31
CA PHE A 36 9.66 -2.85 -16.01
C PHE A 36 8.58 -1.76 -16.07
N SER A 37 7.36 -2.12 -15.71
CA SER A 37 6.27 -1.17 -15.69
C SER A 37 5.31 -1.37 -14.51
N VAL A 38 4.56 -0.30 -14.22
CA VAL A 38 3.40 -0.33 -13.32
C VAL A 38 2.19 0.08 -14.12
N GLN A 39 1.15 -0.76 -14.15
CA GLN A 39 -0.03 -0.55 -14.99
C GLN A 39 -1.32 -0.73 -14.18
N MET A 40 -2.37 -0.02 -14.56
CA MET A 40 -3.70 -0.26 -13.99
C MET A 40 -4.18 -1.66 -14.36
N ILE A 41 -4.69 -2.38 -13.38
CA ILE A 41 -5.24 -3.73 -13.55
C ILE A 41 -6.64 -3.82 -12.94
N ASP A 42 -7.35 -4.86 -13.33
CA ASP A 42 -8.68 -5.13 -12.80
C ASP A 42 -8.65 -5.40 -11.28
N ARG A 43 -9.68 -4.92 -10.58
CA ARG A 43 -9.83 -5.08 -9.13
C ARG A 43 -9.89 -6.55 -8.71
N LYS A 44 -10.58 -7.39 -9.48
CA LYS A 44 -10.75 -8.81 -9.15
C LYS A 44 -9.42 -9.54 -9.23
N LEU A 45 -8.62 -9.25 -10.27
CA LEU A 45 -7.26 -9.77 -10.43
C LEU A 45 -6.37 -9.33 -9.25
N ALA A 46 -6.33 -8.03 -8.96
CA ALA A 46 -5.53 -7.49 -7.86
C ALA A 46 -5.92 -8.12 -6.50
N ASN A 47 -7.21 -8.23 -6.23
CA ASN A 47 -7.70 -8.85 -5.00
C ASN A 47 -7.35 -10.33 -4.90
N GLY A 48 -7.43 -11.08 -6.00
CA GLY A 48 -7.04 -12.49 -6.05
C GLY A 48 -5.58 -12.68 -5.64
N ILE A 49 -4.68 -11.85 -6.17
CA ILE A 49 -3.25 -11.89 -5.85
C ILE A 49 -3.01 -11.56 -4.37
N ILE A 50 -3.67 -10.54 -3.82
CA ILE A 50 -3.53 -10.17 -2.40
C ILE A 50 -4.03 -11.29 -1.48
N ILE A 51 -5.15 -11.93 -1.78
CA ILE A 51 -5.66 -13.05 -0.99
C ILE A 51 -4.67 -14.22 -1.00
N ALA A 52 -4.09 -14.54 -2.16
CA ALA A 52 -3.19 -15.66 -2.31
C ALA A 52 -1.84 -15.43 -1.61
N ASN A 53 -1.28 -14.22 -1.71
CA ASN A 53 0.15 -14.01 -1.47
C ASN A 53 0.46 -13.00 -0.34
N HIS A 54 -0.39 -12.00 -0.10
CA HIS A 54 -0.09 -10.99 0.92
C HIS A 54 -0.25 -11.57 2.33
N TYR A 55 0.64 -11.22 3.26
CA TYR A 55 0.63 -11.72 4.64
C TYR A 55 -0.72 -11.60 5.36
N SER A 56 -1.51 -10.56 5.04
CA SER A 56 -2.84 -10.38 5.64
C SER A 56 -3.91 -11.27 5.01
N ARG A 57 -3.68 -11.78 3.78
CA ARG A 57 -4.64 -12.56 2.97
C ARG A 57 -6.05 -11.97 2.92
N ARG A 58 -6.15 -10.63 2.90
CA ARG A 58 -7.44 -9.91 3.00
C ARG A 58 -7.55 -8.76 2.03
N ILE A 59 -8.72 -8.68 1.41
CA ILE A 59 -9.13 -7.53 0.63
C ILE A 59 -9.27 -6.32 1.55
N TYR A 60 -8.84 -5.16 1.06
CA TYR A 60 -9.14 -3.88 1.68
C TYR A 60 -10.19 -3.16 0.83
N LEU A 61 -11.42 -3.06 1.37
CA LEU A 61 -12.59 -2.61 0.60
C LEU A 61 -12.49 -1.16 0.11
N ALA A 62 -11.77 -0.31 0.83
CA ALA A 62 -11.59 1.10 0.47
C ALA A 62 -10.48 1.33 -0.59
N SER A 63 -9.87 0.29 -1.12
CA SER A 63 -8.94 0.40 -2.26
C SER A 63 -9.71 0.73 -3.53
N THR A 64 -9.28 1.78 -4.23
CA THR A 64 -9.95 2.33 -5.43
C THR A 64 -9.05 2.38 -6.67
N LEU A 65 -7.75 2.19 -6.49
CA LEU A 65 -6.76 2.14 -7.57
C LEU A 65 -5.92 0.87 -7.40
N HIS A 66 -5.91 0.05 -8.43
CA HIS A 66 -5.26 -1.25 -8.45
C HIS A 66 -4.20 -1.25 -9.54
N LEU A 67 -2.95 -1.49 -9.16
CA LEU A 67 -1.81 -1.44 -10.07
C LEU A 67 -1.08 -2.78 -10.04
N GLY A 68 -0.82 -3.34 -11.22
CA GLY A 68 0.08 -4.47 -11.41
C GLY A 68 1.51 -3.99 -11.62
N VAL A 69 2.47 -4.73 -11.12
CA VAL A 69 3.90 -4.55 -11.39
C VAL A 69 4.32 -5.62 -12.37
N PHE A 70 4.87 -5.20 -13.50
CA PHE A 70 5.28 -6.09 -14.58
C PHE A 70 6.80 -6.05 -14.78
N ILE A 71 7.39 -7.22 -15.02
CA ILE A 71 8.77 -7.39 -15.47
C ILE A 71 8.68 -8.14 -16.81
N GLY A 72 9.00 -7.43 -17.90
CA GLY A 72 8.61 -7.93 -19.21
C GLY A 72 7.10 -8.18 -19.27
N PRO A 73 6.65 -9.37 -19.73
CA PRO A 73 5.23 -9.73 -19.77
C PRO A 73 4.65 -10.18 -18.43
N ASP A 74 5.49 -10.48 -17.44
CA ASP A 74 5.09 -11.18 -16.23
C ASP A 74 4.56 -10.22 -15.17
N LEU A 75 3.37 -10.50 -14.65
CA LEU A 75 2.79 -9.81 -13.51
C LEU A 75 3.42 -10.35 -12.22
N VAL A 76 4.36 -9.60 -11.66
CA VAL A 76 5.15 -10.00 -10.50
C VAL A 76 4.73 -9.35 -9.18
N GLY A 77 3.75 -8.45 -9.20
CA GLY A 77 3.32 -7.78 -7.98
C GLY A 77 2.10 -6.91 -8.15
N VAL A 78 1.59 -6.45 -7.01
CA VAL A 78 0.39 -5.60 -6.94
C VAL A 78 0.58 -4.49 -5.91
N LEU A 79 0.14 -3.27 -6.27
CA LEU A 79 -0.06 -2.16 -5.34
C LEU A 79 -1.54 -1.75 -5.37
N GLN A 80 -2.13 -1.58 -4.19
CA GLN A 80 -3.50 -1.10 -4.07
C GLN A 80 -3.53 0.18 -3.24
N TYR A 81 -4.07 1.22 -3.83
CA TYR A 81 -4.25 2.53 -3.20
C TYR A 81 -5.73 2.82 -3.00
N GLY A 82 -6.04 3.55 -1.96
CA GLY A 82 -7.41 3.97 -1.67
C GLY A 82 -7.47 4.91 -0.48
N PHE A 83 -8.55 4.82 0.27
CA PHE A 83 -8.74 5.63 1.46
C PHE A 83 -8.28 4.90 2.72
N ALA A 84 -7.97 5.64 3.78
CA ALA A 84 -7.82 5.09 5.13
C ALA A 84 -9.14 4.45 5.61
N MET A 85 -9.08 3.62 6.64
CA MET A 85 -10.27 3.02 7.26
C MET A 85 -11.28 4.08 7.74
N ASN A 86 -10.78 5.21 8.21
CA ASN A 86 -11.55 6.42 8.46
C ASN A 86 -11.03 7.54 7.55
N PRO A 87 -11.67 7.80 6.39
CA PRO A 87 -11.21 8.83 5.45
C PRO A 87 -11.14 10.23 6.05
N ALA A 88 -12.02 10.56 6.99
CA ALA A 88 -12.01 11.86 7.67
C ALA A 88 -10.73 12.09 8.50
N SER A 89 -9.99 11.03 8.84
CA SER A 89 -8.71 11.15 9.56
C SER A 89 -7.61 11.80 8.71
N ALA A 90 -7.78 11.97 7.41
CA ALA A 90 -6.80 12.63 6.54
C ALA A 90 -6.53 14.07 6.97
N ASP A 91 -7.55 14.82 7.41
CA ASP A 91 -7.39 16.18 7.94
C ASP A 91 -6.54 16.21 9.22
N SER A 92 -6.59 15.17 10.05
CA SER A 92 -5.73 15.07 11.24
C SER A 92 -4.25 14.82 10.89
N VAL A 93 -3.95 14.43 9.66
CA VAL A 93 -2.58 14.21 9.15
C VAL A 93 -2.08 15.45 8.43
N VAL A 94 -2.86 15.96 7.47
CA VAL A 94 -2.57 17.18 6.72
C VAL A 94 -3.79 18.07 6.75
N ALA A 95 -3.68 19.22 7.40
CA ALA A 95 -4.79 20.15 7.60
C ALA A 95 -5.46 20.57 6.29
N GLY A 96 -6.79 20.61 6.27
CA GLY A 96 -7.59 21.00 5.12
C GLY A 96 -7.62 19.97 3.99
N THR A 97 -7.23 18.71 4.22
CA THR A 97 -7.27 17.65 3.20
C THR A 97 -8.71 17.20 2.95
N LEU A 98 -9.15 17.27 1.70
CA LEU A 98 -10.39 16.66 1.23
C LEU A 98 -10.18 15.17 0.91
N MET A 99 -11.26 14.39 0.91
CA MET A 99 -11.21 12.92 0.74
C MET A 99 -10.55 12.48 -0.58
N ASN A 100 -10.71 13.24 -1.66
CA ASN A 100 -10.10 12.93 -2.97
C ASN A 100 -8.68 13.48 -3.15
N GLU A 101 -8.12 14.14 -2.14
CA GLU A 101 -6.82 14.80 -2.20
C GLU A 101 -5.68 13.96 -1.63
N TYR A 102 -5.99 12.79 -1.08
CA TYR A 102 -4.98 11.87 -0.59
C TYR A 102 -5.27 10.43 -1.03
N LEU A 103 -4.25 9.60 -0.95
CA LEU A 103 -4.36 8.16 -1.05
C LEU A 103 -3.55 7.50 0.08
N GLU A 104 -4.00 6.33 0.48
CA GLU A 104 -3.23 5.41 1.31
C GLU A 104 -2.82 4.20 0.48
N LEU A 105 -1.55 3.80 0.55
CA LEU A 105 -1.12 2.51 0.05
C LEU A 105 -1.63 1.42 1.01
N ASN A 106 -2.76 0.84 0.66
CA ASN A 106 -3.46 -0.11 1.53
C ASN A 106 -2.83 -1.50 1.50
N ARG A 107 -2.32 -1.92 0.34
CA ARG A 107 -1.67 -3.23 0.13
C ARG A 107 -0.56 -3.12 -0.89
N MET A 108 0.52 -3.83 -0.62
CA MET A 108 1.62 -4.03 -1.56
C MET A 108 2.13 -5.46 -1.40
N TRP A 109 2.27 -6.14 -2.51
CA TRP A 109 2.93 -7.43 -2.56
C TRP A 109 3.69 -7.55 -3.88
N LEU A 110 4.92 -8.05 -3.81
CA LEU A 110 5.73 -8.47 -4.95
C LEU A 110 6.25 -9.89 -4.69
N ALA A 111 6.43 -10.65 -5.75
CA ALA A 111 7.03 -11.98 -5.69
C ALA A 111 8.48 -11.90 -5.21
N GLU A 112 8.91 -12.86 -4.40
CA GLU A 112 10.30 -12.93 -3.88
C GLU A 112 11.34 -13.04 -5.02
N ALA A 113 10.95 -13.63 -6.15
CA ALA A 113 11.79 -13.73 -7.34
C ALA A 113 11.97 -12.39 -8.08
N ALA A 114 11.24 -11.33 -7.72
CA ALA A 114 11.44 -10.02 -8.33
C ALA A 114 12.85 -9.49 -7.99
N PRO A 115 13.55 -8.86 -8.95
CA PRO A 115 14.87 -8.30 -8.74
C PRO A 115 14.93 -7.34 -7.55
N ARG A 116 16.08 -7.24 -6.91
CA ARG A 116 16.32 -6.29 -5.83
C ARG A 116 15.88 -4.88 -6.20
N ASN A 117 15.27 -4.16 -5.26
CA ASN A 117 14.72 -2.81 -5.39
C ASN A 117 13.45 -2.71 -6.26
N SER A 118 12.85 -3.82 -6.70
CA SER A 118 11.60 -3.79 -7.48
C SER A 118 10.46 -3.11 -6.72
N GLU A 119 10.35 -3.28 -5.41
CA GLU A 119 9.31 -2.62 -4.60
C GLU A 119 9.44 -1.10 -4.61
N SER A 120 10.63 -0.58 -4.34
CA SER A 120 10.85 0.87 -4.31
C SER A 120 10.72 1.48 -5.71
N ARG A 121 11.13 0.77 -6.76
CA ARG A 121 10.93 1.16 -8.17
C ARG A 121 9.44 1.17 -8.52
N ALA A 122 8.70 0.14 -8.14
CA ALA A 122 7.24 0.07 -8.33
C ALA A 122 6.51 1.22 -7.63
N LEU A 123 6.90 1.55 -6.39
CA LEU A 123 6.39 2.71 -5.68
C LEU A 123 6.70 4.03 -6.41
N ALA A 124 7.93 4.22 -6.88
CA ALA A 124 8.31 5.42 -7.62
C ALA A 124 7.52 5.57 -8.93
N TYR A 125 7.30 4.46 -9.65
CA TYR A 125 6.52 4.44 -10.89
C TYR A 125 5.02 4.67 -10.64
N SER A 126 4.46 4.03 -9.61
CA SER A 126 3.06 4.26 -9.22
C SER A 126 2.80 5.73 -8.85
N ILE A 127 3.73 6.39 -8.16
CA ILE A 127 3.65 7.82 -7.82
C ILE A 127 3.61 8.68 -9.10
N ARG A 128 4.42 8.37 -10.11
CA ARG A 128 4.39 9.08 -11.40
C ARG A 128 3.05 8.89 -12.10
N LEU A 129 2.54 7.65 -12.15
CA LEU A 129 1.23 7.35 -12.71
C LEU A 129 0.11 8.09 -11.96
N ILE A 130 0.11 8.06 -10.62
CA ILE A 130 -0.89 8.75 -9.78
C ILE A 130 -0.91 10.25 -10.06
N ARG A 131 0.26 10.89 -10.15
CA ARG A 131 0.34 12.32 -10.48
C ARG A 131 -0.35 12.67 -11.80
N ARG A 132 -0.27 11.80 -12.79
CA ARG A 132 -0.89 12.00 -14.11
C ARG A 132 -2.37 11.63 -14.11
N ALA A 133 -2.71 10.44 -13.57
CA ALA A 133 -4.04 9.88 -13.64
C ALA A 133 -5.00 10.41 -12.56
N ARG A 134 -4.45 10.95 -11.46
CA ARG A 134 -5.21 11.45 -10.30
C ARG A 134 -4.67 12.83 -9.83
N PRO A 135 -4.76 13.88 -10.64
CA PRO A 135 -4.12 15.18 -10.36
C PRO A 135 -4.66 15.87 -9.10
N ALA A 136 -5.85 15.48 -8.62
CA ALA A 136 -6.40 15.96 -7.36
C ALA A 136 -5.62 15.44 -6.15
N VAL A 137 -4.94 14.30 -6.25
CA VAL A 137 -4.16 13.72 -5.14
C VAL A 137 -2.93 14.58 -4.85
N LYS A 138 -2.81 15.04 -3.61
CA LYS A 138 -1.77 15.96 -3.14
C LYS A 138 -0.69 15.27 -2.34
N TRP A 139 -1.05 14.19 -1.66
CA TRP A 139 -0.12 13.40 -0.88
C TRP A 139 -0.58 11.94 -0.76
N ILE A 140 0.37 11.08 -0.44
CA ILE A 140 0.15 9.64 -0.23
C ILE A 140 0.69 9.28 1.14
N GLN A 141 -0.03 8.44 1.89
CA GLN A 141 0.50 7.81 3.09
C GLN A 141 0.66 6.31 2.93
N SER A 142 1.56 5.76 3.73
CA SER A 142 1.71 4.33 3.92
C SER A 142 2.17 4.03 5.34
N PHE A 143 1.97 2.79 5.76
CA PHE A 143 2.44 2.31 7.04
C PHE A 143 3.34 1.10 6.87
N ALA A 144 4.52 1.14 7.51
CA ALA A 144 5.27 -0.07 7.77
C ALA A 144 4.78 -0.67 9.08
N ASP A 145 4.63 -1.98 9.11
CA ASP A 145 4.06 -2.70 10.24
C ASP A 145 5.15 -3.52 10.95
N GLU A 146 5.34 -3.26 12.23
CA GLU A 146 6.31 -3.97 13.06
C GLU A 146 6.08 -5.50 13.07
N ARG A 147 4.85 -5.96 12.87
CA ARG A 147 4.52 -7.39 12.75
C ARG A 147 5.27 -8.09 11.62
N CYS A 148 5.62 -7.34 10.59
CA CYS A 148 6.36 -7.88 9.44
C CYS A 148 7.88 -7.72 9.59
N GLY A 149 8.38 -7.26 10.75
CA GLY A 149 9.80 -6.95 10.95
C GLY A 149 10.30 -5.81 10.07
N LEU A 150 9.40 -4.96 9.55
CA LEU A 150 9.72 -3.95 8.56
C LEU A 150 9.64 -2.55 9.16
N PHE A 151 10.67 -1.75 8.87
CA PHE A 151 10.78 -0.34 9.27
C PHE A 151 10.49 0.63 8.12
N GLY A 152 10.02 0.14 6.97
CA GLY A 152 9.65 0.96 5.82
C GLY A 152 10.82 1.39 4.94
N THR A 153 11.89 0.61 4.85
CA THR A 153 13.04 0.88 3.97
C THR A 153 12.64 1.10 2.52
N VAL A 154 11.65 0.35 2.02
CA VAL A 154 11.11 0.52 0.66
C VAL A 154 10.47 1.89 0.44
N TYR A 155 9.81 2.44 1.45
CA TYR A 155 9.20 3.77 1.40
C TYR A 155 10.29 4.85 1.39
N GLN A 156 11.32 4.70 2.22
CA GLN A 156 12.48 5.61 2.24
C GLN A 156 13.13 5.65 0.86
N ALA A 157 13.42 4.48 0.27
CA ALA A 157 14.01 4.35 -1.07
C ALA A 157 13.11 4.96 -2.18
N ALA A 158 11.78 4.95 -2.00
CA ALA A 158 10.83 5.61 -2.89
C ALA A 158 10.61 7.11 -2.58
N GLY A 159 11.39 7.68 -1.64
CA GLY A 159 11.38 9.10 -1.30
C GLY A 159 10.21 9.55 -0.42
N PHE A 160 9.63 8.64 0.36
CA PHE A 160 8.73 9.02 1.46
C PHE A 160 9.54 9.52 2.64
N THR A 161 8.95 10.40 3.43
CA THR A 161 9.49 10.86 4.71
C THR A 161 8.79 10.19 5.87
N PHE A 162 9.52 9.92 6.94
CA PHE A 162 8.97 9.32 8.16
C PHE A 162 8.36 10.40 9.07
N HIS A 163 7.14 10.16 9.52
CA HIS A 163 6.36 11.12 10.33
C HIS A 163 5.92 10.55 11.69
N GLY A 164 6.73 9.65 12.22
CA GLY A 164 6.47 9.05 13.53
C GLY A 164 5.67 7.75 13.46
N GLU A 165 5.35 7.25 14.60
CA GLU A 165 4.69 5.97 14.78
C GLU A 165 3.49 6.09 15.69
N HIS A 166 2.58 5.14 15.59
CA HIS A 166 1.55 4.92 16.60
C HIS A 166 1.55 3.45 17.02
N VAL A 167 1.15 3.21 18.26
CA VAL A 167 1.06 1.86 18.81
C VAL A 167 -0.37 1.38 18.68
N GLY A 168 -0.56 0.34 17.86
CA GLY A 168 -1.83 -0.38 17.75
C GLY A 168 -1.91 -1.52 18.77
N ARG A 169 -3.13 -1.82 19.22
CA ARG A 169 -3.42 -3.01 20.03
C ARG A 169 -3.91 -4.13 19.12
N PHE A 170 -3.30 -5.30 19.25
CA PHE A 170 -3.64 -6.48 18.48
C PHE A 170 -3.78 -7.67 19.41
N TRP A 171 -4.65 -8.59 19.06
CA TRP A 171 -4.77 -9.89 19.68
C TRP A 171 -4.12 -10.93 18.78
N GLU A 172 -3.16 -11.65 19.28
CA GLU A 172 -2.54 -12.78 18.61
C GLU A 172 -3.26 -14.06 19.06
N LEU A 173 -3.80 -14.80 18.10
CA LEU A 173 -4.51 -16.07 18.33
C LEU A 173 -4.16 -17.01 17.18
N ASP A 174 -3.58 -18.17 17.51
CA ASP A 174 -3.21 -19.23 16.55
C ASP A 174 -2.36 -18.71 15.37
N GLY A 175 -1.40 -17.79 15.65
CA GLY A 175 -0.52 -17.17 14.64
C GLY A 175 -1.18 -16.06 13.81
N GLU A 176 -2.46 -15.78 14.02
CA GLU A 176 -3.15 -14.66 13.38
C GLU A 176 -3.26 -13.43 14.28
N PHE A 177 -3.21 -12.24 13.66
CA PHE A 177 -3.39 -10.97 14.36
C PHE A 177 -4.77 -10.37 14.10
N TYR A 178 -5.43 -9.97 15.16
CA TYR A 178 -6.73 -9.33 15.18
C TYR A 178 -6.59 -7.93 15.76
N HIS A 179 -6.95 -6.91 15.00
CA HIS A 179 -6.92 -5.54 15.52
C HIS A 179 -7.97 -5.38 16.64
N ASP A 180 -7.63 -4.69 17.71
CA ASP A 180 -8.49 -4.49 18.88
C ASP A 180 -9.85 -3.85 18.54
N SER A 181 -9.91 -3.06 17.46
CA SER A 181 -11.17 -2.51 16.94
C SER A 181 -12.23 -3.55 16.57
N LEU A 182 -11.86 -4.81 16.32
CA LEU A 182 -12.83 -5.89 16.13
C LEU A 182 -13.67 -6.16 17.38
N MET A 183 -13.14 -5.83 18.55
CA MET A 183 -13.83 -5.98 19.83
C MET A 183 -14.62 -4.73 20.22
N THR A 184 -14.19 -3.55 19.79
CA THR A 184 -14.69 -2.26 20.25
C THR A 184 -15.58 -1.56 19.24
N ASN A 185 -15.46 -1.85 17.93
CA ASN A 185 -16.24 -1.21 16.88
C ASN A 185 -17.53 -1.96 16.60
N SER A 186 -18.69 -1.32 16.83
CA SER A 186 -20.02 -1.90 16.61
C SER A 186 -20.25 -2.40 15.18
N LYS A 187 -19.64 -1.77 14.15
CA LYS A 187 -19.78 -2.19 12.76
C LYS A 187 -19.06 -3.51 12.44
N THR A 188 -18.03 -3.86 13.20
CA THR A 188 -17.24 -5.09 12.99
C THR A 188 -17.46 -6.14 14.08
N ALA A 189 -18.13 -5.78 15.17
CA ALA A 189 -18.35 -6.64 16.33
C ALA A 189 -19.06 -7.96 15.99
N ASN A 190 -19.93 -7.96 14.98
CA ASN A 190 -20.68 -9.15 14.54
C ASN A 190 -20.00 -9.89 13.37
N SER A 191 -18.78 -9.51 12.98
CA SER A 191 -18.06 -10.25 11.96
C SER A 191 -17.64 -11.64 12.45
N PRO A 192 -17.53 -12.64 11.56
CA PRO A 192 -17.06 -13.99 11.94
C PRO A 192 -15.72 -13.95 12.69
N ARG A 193 -14.82 -13.05 12.30
CA ARG A 193 -13.53 -12.86 12.99
C ARG A 193 -13.65 -12.31 14.40
N ALA A 194 -14.54 -11.34 14.61
CA ALA A 194 -14.78 -10.81 15.96
C ALA A 194 -15.41 -11.88 16.85
N SER A 195 -16.32 -12.68 16.30
CA SER A 195 -16.95 -13.81 17.01
C SER A 195 -15.91 -14.88 17.36
N HIS A 196 -15.02 -15.22 16.41
CA HIS A 196 -13.94 -16.19 16.66
C HIS A 196 -12.98 -15.70 17.75
N LEU A 197 -12.54 -14.44 17.69
CA LEU A 197 -11.66 -13.85 18.72
C LEU A 197 -12.34 -13.83 20.09
N ARG A 198 -13.63 -13.47 20.17
CA ARG A 198 -14.37 -13.48 21.45
C ARG A 198 -14.48 -14.87 22.05
N ALA A 199 -14.80 -15.86 21.22
CA ALA A 199 -14.95 -17.25 21.67
C ALA A 199 -13.64 -17.88 22.17
N ASN A 200 -12.48 -17.32 21.76
CA ASN A 200 -11.15 -17.84 22.13
C ASN A 200 -10.31 -16.78 22.85
N ARG A 201 -10.96 -15.84 23.54
CA ARG A 201 -10.30 -14.70 24.18
C ARG A 201 -9.28 -15.09 25.25
N ASP A 202 -9.54 -16.16 25.97
CA ASP A 202 -8.69 -16.75 26.99
C ASP A 202 -7.35 -17.26 26.44
N ARG A 203 -7.34 -17.71 25.17
CA ARG A 203 -6.13 -18.15 24.45
C ARG A 203 -5.41 -17.01 23.73
N ALA A 204 -6.07 -15.89 23.51
CA ALA A 204 -5.52 -14.79 22.74
C ALA A 204 -4.58 -13.94 23.60
N VAL A 205 -3.41 -13.61 23.06
CA VAL A 205 -2.41 -12.76 23.71
C VAL A 205 -2.47 -11.33 23.16
N MET A 206 -2.62 -10.34 24.03
CA MET A 206 -2.59 -8.94 23.60
C MET A 206 -1.17 -8.48 23.31
N ARG A 207 -0.96 -7.92 22.11
CA ARG A 207 0.29 -7.33 21.64
C ARG A 207 0.11 -5.84 21.39
N ARG A 208 1.11 -5.05 21.74
CA ARG A 208 1.21 -3.64 21.39
C ARG A 208 2.29 -3.53 20.33
N LEU A 209 1.92 -3.16 19.11
CA LEU A 209 2.78 -3.18 17.94
C LEU A 209 2.80 -1.81 17.27
N ARG A 210 3.96 -1.38 16.83
CA ARG A 210 4.17 -0.08 16.18
C ARG A 210 3.76 -0.14 14.71
N GLN A 211 3.18 0.94 14.24
CA GLN A 211 2.94 1.22 12.83
C GLN A 211 3.63 2.53 12.48
N PHE A 212 4.60 2.47 11.61
CA PHE A 212 5.47 3.58 11.20
C PHE A 212 4.83 4.33 10.05
N ARG A 213 4.49 5.60 10.23
CA ARG A 213 3.83 6.44 9.24
C ARG A 213 4.83 7.04 8.26
N TYR A 214 4.58 6.83 6.99
CA TYR A 214 5.33 7.40 5.89
C TYR A 214 4.43 8.27 5.01
N LEU A 215 4.90 9.48 4.68
CA LEU A 215 4.18 10.40 3.80
C LEU A 215 5.01 10.75 2.57
N ARG A 216 4.35 10.87 1.42
CA ARG A 216 4.90 11.38 0.19
C ARG A 216 4.04 12.52 -0.33
N PHE A 217 4.54 13.74 -0.29
CA PHE A 217 3.85 14.89 -0.86
C PHE A 217 4.07 14.92 -2.38
N LEU A 218 2.99 14.85 -3.14
CA LEU A 218 3.01 15.01 -4.59
C LEU A 218 3.07 16.49 -4.98
N GLN A 219 2.50 17.34 -4.15
CA GLN A 219 2.57 18.79 -4.24
C GLN A 219 3.16 19.33 -2.94
N GLN A 220 4.40 19.81 -3.02
CA GLN A 220 5.20 20.15 -1.83
C GLN A 220 4.57 21.25 -0.94
N ARG A 221 3.75 22.13 -1.51
CA ARG A 221 3.05 23.18 -0.75
C ARG A 221 2.16 22.62 0.38
N PHE A 222 1.64 21.39 0.22
CA PHE A 222 0.79 20.74 1.24
C PHE A 222 1.58 20.18 2.42
N ALA A 223 2.89 20.04 2.32
CA ALA A 223 3.73 19.65 3.44
C ALA A 223 3.66 20.65 4.60
N LYS A 224 3.40 21.93 4.31
CA LYS A 224 3.23 22.96 5.35
C LYS A 224 2.02 22.73 6.26
N GLY A 225 0.99 22.04 5.77
CA GLY A 225 -0.19 21.66 6.55
C GLY A 225 -0.04 20.36 7.33
N CYS A 226 1.10 19.69 7.23
CA CYS A 226 1.32 18.42 7.93
C CYS A 226 1.39 18.64 9.44
N ARG A 227 0.55 17.92 10.19
CA ARG A 227 0.46 18.00 11.65
C ARG A 227 1.46 17.06 12.35
N HIS A 228 2.12 16.19 11.59
CA HIS A 228 3.14 15.28 12.08
C HIS A 228 4.52 15.72 11.58
N PRO A 229 5.46 16.07 12.48
CA PRO A 229 6.79 16.48 12.05
C PRO A 229 7.54 15.35 11.35
N VAL A 230 8.41 15.70 10.43
CA VAL A 230 9.39 14.76 9.86
C VAL A 230 10.32 14.33 10.99
N ARG A 231 10.60 13.04 11.05
CA ARG A 231 11.51 12.43 12.04
C ARG A 231 12.64 11.67 11.33
N PRO A 232 13.77 11.43 12.01
CA PRO A 232 14.78 10.50 11.52
C PRO A 232 14.17 9.14 11.26
N PHE A 233 14.60 8.46 10.20
CA PHE A 233 14.09 7.13 9.88
C PHE A 233 14.35 6.15 11.02
N PRO A 234 13.36 5.29 11.34
CA PRO A 234 13.53 4.29 12.38
C PRO A 234 14.62 3.31 11.95
N LYS A 235 15.45 2.95 12.88
CA LYS A 235 16.47 1.90 12.71
C LYS A 235 16.01 0.65 13.45
N PRO A 236 16.36 -0.55 12.98
CA PRO A 236 16.22 -1.75 13.79
C PRO A 236 16.98 -1.56 15.11
N ASP A 237 16.31 -1.83 16.23
CA ASP A 237 17.02 -2.02 17.49
C ASP A 237 17.80 -3.33 17.36
N TYR A 238 19.01 -3.25 16.87
CA TYR A 238 19.99 -4.32 17.06
C TYR A 238 20.38 -4.28 18.55
N GLY A 239 19.42 -4.66 19.42
CA GLY A 239 19.64 -4.70 20.87
C GLY A 239 20.93 -5.42 21.15
N GLY A 240 21.88 -4.64 21.63
CA GLY A 240 23.15 -5.00 22.23
C GLY A 240 23.62 -6.46 22.12
N LEU A 241 24.04 -6.89 20.95
CA LEU A 241 25.01 -7.93 20.78
C LEU A 241 26.38 -7.24 20.67
N CYS A 242 26.89 -6.78 21.80
CA CYS A 242 28.32 -6.61 22.08
C CYS A 242 28.75 -7.78 22.94
#